data_e10c574ff105e6be8cb6aa20e7a41f1f
#
_entry.id   e10c574ff105e6be8cb6aa20e7a41f1f
#
_cell.length_a   1.000
_cell.length_b   1.000
_cell.length_c   1.000
_cell.angle_alpha   90.00
_cell.angle_beta   90.00
_cell.angle_gamma   90.00
#
_symmetry.space_group_name_H-M   'P 1'
#
loop_
_entity.id
_entity.type
_entity.pdbx_description
1 polymer ?
#
loop_
_entity_poly.entity_id
_entity_poly.type
_entity_poly.pdbx_seq_one_letter_code
_entity_poly.pdbx_strand_id
1 'polypeptide(L)'
;MNIQFASTINKKYVPGAIKFLKSLKKYNPDYNFLYNFFVIDDSLDTSDRALLKQFYNNINFINIKNLDYEYDSLSKQWRDWGYNCFNRFDIFLLECDKLIFFDLDMLVFSCLDDLIKEDCDFGSVQAPEQYILDHPNEKYFDGGLMVISKKYLNKSTRQSLIEISKQKKWTSDEPVLNTYFNNIHWLPKKYNVLTSEFNNFKLENIAILQYVGSNKPWNSKKLIENFDDFIFKTQGGLSVVKLQNIFNSV
;
A
#
# COMPACT_ATOMS: atom_id res chain seq x y z
N MET A 1 -0.47 21.80 -10.89
CA MET A 1 -1.01 20.88 -9.86
C MET A 1 0.16 20.20 -9.19
N ASN A 2 0.30 20.34 -7.87
CA ASN A 2 1.34 19.70 -7.07
C ASN A 2 0.89 18.28 -6.71
N ILE A 3 1.44 17.28 -7.40
CA ILE A 3 1.15 15.85 -7.17
C ILE A 3 2.33 15.24 -6.43
N GLN A 4 2.04 14.44 -5.40
CA GLN A 4 3.05 13.75 -4.62
C GLN A 4 2.68 12.29 -4.42
N PHE A 5 3.68 11.45 -4.20
CA PHE A 5 3.52 10.05 -3.83
C PHE A 5 3.78 9.89 -2.34
N ALA A 6 3.13 8.90 -1.73
CA ALA A 6 3.40 8.53 -0.35
C ALA A 6 3.33 7.02 -0.11
N SER A 7 4.00 6.59 0.94
CA SER A 7 3.90 5.24 1.48
C SER A 7 4.23 5.22 2.97
N THR A 8 3.98 4.08 3.59
CA THR A 8 4.48 3.75 4.94
C THR A 8 5.43 2.57 4.85
N ILE A 9 6.44 2.53 5.72
CA ILE A 9 7.43 1.46 5.71
C ILE A 9 7.92 1.12 7.11
N ASN A 10 8.27 -0.15 7.30
CA ASN A 10 9.19 -0.59 8.34
C ASN A 10 10.39 -1.32 7.72
N LYS A 11 11.41 -1.61 8.53
CA LYS A 11 12.65 -2.25 8.08
C LYS A 11 12.43 -3.57 7.34
N LYS A 12 11.41 -4.36 7.69
CA LYS A 12 11.10 -5.65 7.05
C LYS A 12 10.64 -5.50 5.59
N TYR A 13 10.13 -4.31 5.22
CA TYR A 13 9.61 -4.03 3.87
C TYR A 13 10.63 -3.38 2.93
N VAL A 14 11.85 -3.07 3.39
CA VAL A 14 12.90 -2.47 2.55
C VAL A 14 13.15 -3.25 1.25
N PRO A 15 13.26 -4.61 1.25
CA PRO A 15 13.44 -5.34 0.00
C PRO A 15 12.27 -5.20 -0.98
N GLY A 16 11.03 -5.17 -0.47
CA GLY A 16 9.83 -4.91 -1.28
C GLY A 16 9.85 -3.50 -1.87
N ALA A 17 10.16 -2.50 -1.04
CA ALA A 17 10.28 -1.11 -1.46
C ALA A 17 11.29 -0.93 -2.61
N ILE A 18 12.45 -1.59 -2.54
CA ILE A 18 13.44 -1.57 -3.61
C ILE A 18 12.85 -2.10 -4.92
N LYS A 19 12.13 -3.19 -4.88
CA LYS A 19 11.49 -3.78 -6.06
C LYS A 19 10.38 -2.90 -6.60
N PHE A 20 9.55 -2.32 -5.72
CA PHE A 20 8.55 -1.35 -6.10
C PHE A 20 9.18 -0.14 -6.82
N LEU A 21 10.17 0.50 -6.22
CA LEU A 21 10.84 1.69 -6.79
C LEU A 21 11.53 1.38 -8.12
N LYS A 22 12.16 0.20 -8.26
CA LYS A 22 12.75 -0.26 -9.53
C LYS A 22 11.68 -0.44 -10.60
N SER A 23 10.57 -1.10 -10.28
CA SER A 23 9.48 -1.31 -11.24
C SER A 23 8.82 0.01 -11.61
N LEU A 24 8.58 0.90 -10.64
CA LEU A 24 8.05 2.24 -10.88
C LEU A 24 8.94 3.01 -11.85
N LYS A 25 10.25 3.06 -11.59
CA LYS A 25 11.23 3.73 -12.47
C LYS A 25 11.31 3.11 -13.86
N LYS A 26 11.22 1.77 -13.97
CA LYS A 26 11.28 1.06 -15.26
C LYS A 26 10.16 1.46 -16.20
N TYR A 27 8.95 1.57 -15.68
CA TYR A 27 7.75 1.86 -16.48
C TYR A 27 7.35 3.34 -16.48
N ASN A 28 7.90 4.13 -15.56
CA ASN A 28 7.63 5.55 -15.39
C ASN A 28 8.93 6.29 -15.06
N PRO A 29 9.89 6.37 -15.99
CA PRO A 29 11.25 6.84 -15.70
C PRO A 29 11.31 8.30 -15.24
N ASP A 30 10.40 9.15 -15.72
CA ASP A 30 10.38 10.57 -15.42
C ASP A 30 9.80 10.88 -14.03
N TYR A 31 9.03 9.96 -13.44
CA TYR A 31 8.40 10.16 -12.12
C TYR A 31 9.42 10.42 -11.01
N ASN A 32 10.59 9.80 -11.12
CA ASN A 32 11.71 10.00 -10.21
C ASN A 32 12.20 11.46 -10.12
N PHE A 33 11.85 12.29 -11.10
CA PHE A 33 12.21 13.72 -11.16
C PHE A 33 10.98 14.61 -11.00
N LEU A 34 9.81 14.17 -11.44
CA LEU A 34 8.59 14.96 -11.48
C LEU A 34 7.87 15.00 -10.14
N TYR A 35 7.93 13.91 -9.35
CA TYR A 35 7.14 13.76 -8.14
C TYR A 35 8.03 13.51 -6.93
N ASN A 36 7.72 14.17 -5.81
CA ASN A 36 8.29 13.79 -4.52
C ASN A 36 7.61 12.51 -4.02
N PHE A 37 8.39 11.64 -3.42
CA PHE A 37 7.91 10.43 -2.77
C PHE A 37 8.15 10.52 -1.27
N PHE A 38 7.09 10.66 -0.50
CA PHE A 38 7.14 10.73 0.95
C PHE A 38 7.00 9.34 1.56
N VAL A 39 7.92 8.99 2.42
CA VAL A 39 7.93 7.70 3.11
C VAL A 39 7.83 7.95 4.60
N ILE A 40 6.70 7.57 5.18
CA ILE A 40 6.50 7.59 6.62
C ILE A 40 7.15 6.35 7.19
N ASP A 41 8.21 6.54 7.95
CA ASP A 41 9.00 5.43 8.47
C ASP A 41 9.03 5.41 10.00
N ASP A 42 8.96 4.20 10.58
CA ASP A 42 8.99 3.98 12.02
C ASP A 42 10.30 3.31 12.51
N SER A 43 11.10 2.73 11.60
CA SER A 43 12.21 1.85 12.00
C SER A 43 13.40 1.82 11.04
N LEU A 44 13.42 2.67 10.00
CA LEU A 44 14.54 2.71 9.05
C LEU A 44 15.78 3.36 9.66
N ASP A 45 16.91 2.72 9.52
CA ASP A 45 18.21 3.33 9.83
C ASP A 45 18.76 4.14 8.65
N THR A 46 19.90 4.80 8.88
CA THR A 46 20.55 5.63 7.87
C THR A 46 20.94 4.84 6.62
N SER A 47 21.33 3.59 6.76
CA SER A 47 21.73 2.73 5.64
C SER A 47 20.54 2.32 4.79
N ASP A 48 19.40 1.99 5.41
CA ASP A 48 18.15 1.67 4.72
C ASP A 48 17.68 2.87 3.88
N ARG A 49 17.68 4.08 4.48
CA ARG A 49 17.29 5.32 3.79
C ARG A 49 18.24 5.66 2.63
N ALA A 50 19.56 5.51 2.83
CA ALA A 50 20.55 5.72 1.78
C ALA A 50 20.38 4.73 0.63
N LEU A 51 20.04 3.48 0.93
CA LEU A 51 19.76 2.44 -0.06
C LEU A 51 18.53 2.79 -0.90
N LEU A 52 17.42 3.17 -0.29
CA LEU A 52 16.19 3.54 -1.01
C LEU A 52 16.40 4.78 -1.91
N LYS A 53 17.21 5.77 -1.46
CA LYS A 53 17.57 6.95 -2.27
C LYS A 53 18.30 6.61 -3.57
N GLN A 54 18.96 5.47 -3.68
CA GLN A 54 19.60 5.03 -4.93
C GLN A 54 18.58 4.69 -6.02
N PHE A 55 17.36 4.35 -5.64
CA PHE A 55 16.31 3.94 -6.57
C PHE A 55 15.29 5.04 -6.88
N TYR A 56 15.16 6.05 -6.00
CA TYR A 56 14.28 7.19 -6.22
C TYR A 56 14.91 8.48 -5.67
N ASN A 57 15.24 9.43 -6.56
CA ASN A 57 16.02 10.64 -6.19
C ASN A 57 15.26 11.55 -5.22
N ASN A 58 13.98 11.81 -5.51
CA ASN A 58 13.12 12.71 -4.74
C ASN A 58 12.38 12.01 -3.59
N ILE A 59 13.04 11.03 -2.92
CA ILE A 59 12.46 10.36 -1.77
C ILE A 59 12.73 11.15 -0.49
N ASN A 60 11.68 11.38 0.28
CA ASN A 60 11.70 12.14 1.54
C ASN A 60 11.20 11.25 2.68
N PHE A 61 11.97 11.13 3.74
CA PHE A 61 11.61 10.31 4.90
C PHE A 61 11.02 11.16 6.01
N ILE A 62 9.85 10.78 6.49
CA ILE A 62 9.17 11.41 7.63
C ILE A 62 9.25 10.43 8.80
N ASN A 63 10.01 10.80 9.82
CA ASN A 63 10.11 9.99 11.03
C ASN A 63 8.95 10.33 11.97
N ILE A 64 8.18 9.34 12.35
CA ILE A 64 7.08 9.48 13.30
C ILE A 64 7.66 9.53 14.71
N LYS A 65 7.63 10.71 15.31
CA LYS A 65 8.13 10.91 16.68
C LYS A 65 7.04 10.84 17.76
N ASN A 66 5.78 11.06 17.40
CA ASN A 66 4.66 11.10 18.33
C ASN A 66 3.56 10.18 17.83
N LEU A 67 3.35 9.10 18.56
CA LEU A 67 2.24 8.19 18.36
C LEU A 67 1.04 8.72 19.15
N ASP A 68 0.20 9.54 18.54
CA ASP A 68 -1.11 9.92 19.08
C ASP A 68 -2.12 8.76 19.05
N TYR A 69 -1.64 7.57 18.67
CA TYR A 69 -2.44 6.37 18.47
C TYR A 69 -2.30 5.45 19.68
N GLU A 70 -3.43 4.90 20.13
CA GLU A 70 -3.40 3.86 21.14
C GLU A 70 -3.00 2.53 20.47
N TYR A 71 -1.77 2.08 20.74
CA TYR A 71 -1.24 0.80 20.24
C TYR A 71 -2.13 -0.39 20.62
N ASP A 72 -2.84 -0.28 21.75
CA ASP A 72 -3.75 -1.31 22.24
C ASP A 72 -5.03 -1.46 21.40
N SER A 73 -5.34 -0.50 20.53
CA SER A 73 -6.47 -0.59 19.61
C SER A 73 -6.24 -1.56 18.44
N LEU A 74 -4.98 -1.95 18.18
CA LEU A 74 -4.65 -2.92 17.14
C LEU A 74 -4.84 -4.37 17.59
N SER A 75 -5.15 -5.24 16.64
CA SER A 75 -5.16 -6.68 16.88
C SER A 75 -3.75 -7.18 17.28
N LYS A 76 -3.71 -8.29 18.04
CA LYS A 76 -2.45 -8.90 18.47
C LYS A 76 -1.50 -9.19 17.30
N GLN A 77 -2.04 -9.62 16.17
CA GLN A 77 -1.25 -9.95 14.97
C GLN A 77 -0.42 -8.76 14.48
N TRP A 78 -1.00 -7.57 14.39
CA TRP A 78 -0.29 -6.37 13.96
C TRP A 78 0.74 -5.91 14.97
N ARG A 79 0.43 -6.01 16.27
CA ARG A 79 1.40 -5.71 17.33
C ARG A 79 2.59 -6.68 17.30
N ASP A 80 2.33 -7.96 17.09
CA ASP A 80 3.38 -9.00 17.03
C ASP A 80 4.30 -8.80 15.80
N TRP A 81 3.79 -8.19 14.72
CA TRP A 81 4.60 -7.81 13.57
C TRP A 81 5.45 -6.56 13.81
N GLY A 82 5.24 -5.85 14.91
CA GLY A 82 5.95 -4.62 15.25
C GLY A 82 5.69 -3.51 14.23
N TYR A 83 4.50 -3.49 13.64
CA TYR A 83 4.07 -2.50 12.66
C TYR A 83 2.85 -1.74 13.17
N ASN A 84 2.96 -0.44 13.25
CA ASN A 84 1.81 0.41 13.51
C ASN A 84 1.20 0.88 12.18
N CYS A 85 0.21 0.15 11.69
CA CYS A 85 -0.46 0.49 10.44
C CYS A 85 -1.17 1.85 10.49
N PHE A 86 -1.51 2.36 11.67
CA PHE A 86 -2.11 3.70 11.85
C PHE A 86 -1.14 4.84 11.52
N ASN A 87 0.17 4.58 11.41
CA ASN A 87 1.14 5.56 10.90
C ASN A 87 0.74 6.07 9.50
N ARG A 88 -0.03 5.28 8.75
CA ARG A 88 -0.59 5.72 7.46
C ARG A 88 -1.44 6.98 7.57
N PHE A 89 -2.08 7.25 8.71
CA PHE A 89 -2.89 8.46 8.88
C PHE A 89 -2.10 9.76 8.80
N ASP A 90 -0.78 9.70 8.95
CA ASP A 90 0.08 10.88 8.83
C ASP A 90 0.27 11.35 7.37
N ILE A 91 -0.08 10.51 6.37
CA ILE A 91 -0.11 10.95 4.97
C ILE A 91 -1.09 12.11 4.75
N PHE A 92 -2.15 12.18 5.54
CA PHE A 92 -3.15 13.24 5.44
C PHE A 92 -2.64 14.61 5.91
N LEU A 93 -1.43 14.68 6.47
CA LEU A 93 -0.75 15.94 6.80
C LEU A 93 0.14 16.47 5.67
N LEU A 94 0.28 15.74 4.58
CA LEU A 94 1.10 16.16 3.43
C LEU A 94 0.42 17.28 2.66
N GLU A 95 1.18 18.34 2.38
CA GLU A 95 0.69 19.53 1.68
C GLU A 95 0.88 19.39 0.17
N CYS A 96 -0.15 18.95 -0.55
CA CYS A 96 -0.17 18.88 -2.01
C CYS A 96 -1.61 18.99 -2.55
N ASP A 97 -1.74 19.13 -3.88
CA ASP A 97 -3.06 19.17 -4.51
C ASP A 97 -3.65 17.77 -4.68
N LYS A 98 -2.78 16.78 -4.91
CA LYS A 98 -3.13 15.35 -5.05
C LYS A 98 -2.02 14.48 -4.48
N LEU A 99 -2.41 13.50 -3.71
CA LEU A 99 -1.53 12.45 -3.18
C LEU A 99 -1.91 11.11 -3.78
N ILE A 100 -0.93 10.33 -4.23
CA ILE A 100 -1.11 8.93 -4.59
C ILE A 100 -0.33 8.09 -3.59
N PHE A 101 -1.06 7.31 -2.82
CA PHE A 101 -0.49 6.39 -1.83
C PHE A 101 -0.30 5.01 -2.46
N PHE A 102 0.83 4.39 -2.17
CA PHE A 102 1.15 3.02 -2.56
C PHE A 102 1.63 2.22 -1.35
N ASP A 103 1.16 0.99 -1.20
CA ASP A 103 1.88 0.01 -0.38
C ASP A 103 3.18 -0.41 -1.08
N LEU A 104 4.22 -0.76 -0.30
CA LEU A 104 5.54 -1.10 -0.84
C LEU A 104 5.74 -2.59 -1.13
N ASP A 105 4.70 -3.37 -1.00
CA ASP A 105 4.64 -4.77 -1.44
C ASP A 105 3.99 -4.93 -2.82
N MET A 106 4.20 -3.93 -3.66
CA MET A 106 3.66 -3.84 -5.01
C MET A 106 4.74 -3.94 -6.08
N LEU A 107 4.35 -4.33 -7.30
CA LEU A 107 5.15 -4.21 -8.52
C LEU A 107 4.34 -3.48 -9.59
N VAL A 108 4.99 -2.52 -10.27
CA VAL A 108 4.42 -1.77 -11.39
C VAL A 108 4.80 -2.46 -12.72
N PHE A 109 3.84 -2.60 -13.64
CA PHE A 109 4.01 -3.27 -14.95
C PHE A 109 3.63 -2.41 -16.15
N SER A 110 3.13 -1.18 -15.93
CA SER A 110 2.80 -0.27 -17.03
C SER A 110 2.96 1.20 -16.63
N CYS A 111 2.79 2.08 -17.62
CA CYS A 111 2.67 3.51 -17.39
C CYS A 111 1.47 3.81 -16.49
N LEU A 112 1.65 4.73 -15.54
CA LEU A 112 0.61 5.16 -14.58
C LEU A 112 0.07 6.57 -14.87
N ASP A 113 0.32 7.13 -16.06
CA ASP A 113 -0.13 8.49 -16.41
C ASP A 113 -1.65 8.65 -16.31
N ASP A 114 -2.43 7.61 -16.63
CA ASP A 114 -3.88 7.67 -16.50
C ASP A 114 -4.29 7.69 -15.03
N LEU A 115 -3.61 6.94 -14.15
CA LEU A 115 -3.82 7.02 -12.71
C LEU A 115 -3.47 8.42 -12.15
N ILE A 116 -2.40 9.03 -12.65
CA ILE A 116 -2.00 10.40 -12.28
C ILE A 116 -3.09 11.42 -12.67
N LYS A 117 -3.79 11.20 -13.79
CA LYS A 117 -4.84 12.10 -14.30
C LYS A 117 -6.20 11.91 -13.63
N GLU A 118 -6.41 10.84 -12.87
CA GLU A 118 -7.68 10.62 -12.16
C GLU A 118 -8.08 11.87 -11.37
N ASP A 119 -9.29 12.37 -11.62
CA ASP A 119 -9.84 13.55 -10.95
C ASP A 119 -10.95 13.13 -10.00
N CYS A 120 -10.57 12.94 -8.75
CA CYS A 120 -11.50 12.51 -7.70
C CYS A 120 -11.08 13.07 -6.34
N ASP A 121 -12.05 13.19 -5.43
CA ASP A 121 -11.77 13.58 -4.04
C ASP A 121 -11.03 12.48 -3.29
N PHE A 122 -11.54 11.24 -3.40
CA PHE A 122 -10.93 10.03 -2.87
C PHE A 122 -11.21 8.86 -3.81
N GLY A 123 -10.16 8.22 -4.31
CA GLY A 123 -10.23 7.06 -5.21
C GLY A 123 -9.43 5.88 -4.66
N SER A 124 -9.97 4.68 -4.82
CA SER A 124 -9.28 3.42 -4.54
C SER A 124 -9.88 2.27 -5.33
N VAL A 125 -9.23 1.12 -5.28
CA VAL A 125 -9.68 -0.11 -5.95
C VAL A 125 -10.55 -0.92 -5.01
N GLN A 126 -11.65 -1.47 -5.53
CA GLN A 126 -12.52 -2.33 -4.74
C GLN A 126 -11.78 -3.58 -4.26
N ALA A 127 -11.90 -3.89 -2.97
CA ALA A 127 -11.37 -5.10 -2.39
C ALA A 127 -12.07 -6.35 -2.98
N PRO A 128 -11.40 -7.51 -3.03
CA PRO A 128 -12.02 -8.76 -3.44
C PRO A 128 -13.23 -9.14 -2.57
N GLU A 129 -14.23 -9.78 -3.16
CA GLU A 129 -15.45 -10.20 -2.46
C GLU A 129 -15.17 -11.00 -1.18
N GLN A 130 -14.14 -11.84 -1.17
CA GLN A 130 -13.75 -12.62 -0.01
C GLN A 130 -13.37 -11.79 1.21
N TYR A 131 -12.90 -10.53 1.00
CA TYR A 131 -12.61 -9.60 2.09
C TYR A 131 -13.84 -8.80 2.53
N ILE A 132 -14.88 -8.76 1.66
CA ILE A 132 -16.14 -8.05 1.94
C ILE A 132 -17.04 -8.89 2.86
N LEU A 133 -16.93 -10.21 2.83
CA LEU A 133 -17.76 -11.12 3.63
C LEU A 133 -17.66 -10.87 5.15
N ASP A 134 -16.53 -10.35 5.61
CA ASP A 134 -16.30 -9.99 7.02
C ASP A 134 -16.71 -8.53 7.34
N HIS A 135 -17.19 -7.78 6.33
CA HIS A 135 -17.56 -6.36 6.44
C HIS A 135 -18.99 -6.13 5.91
N PRO A 136 -19.88 -5.51 6.70
CA PRO A 136 -21.29 -5.35 6.33
C PRO A 136 -21.55 -4.36 5.17
N ASN A 137 -20.54 -3.67 4.68
CA ASN A 137 -20.66 -2.72 3.58
C ASN A 137 -20.21 -3.37 2.28
N GLU A 138 -21.12 -3.52 1.32
CA GLU A 138 -20.87 -4.02 -0.05
C GLU A 138 -19.82 -3.19 -0.85
N LYS A 139 -19.33 -2.09 -0.28
CA LYS A 139 -18.42 -1.13 -0.91
C LYS A 139 -17.14 -0.97 -0.07
N TYR A 140 -16.37 -2.03 0.05
CA TYR A 140 -15.09 -2.01 0.75
C TYR A 140 -13.93 -1.83 -0.24
N PHE A 141 -13.03 -0.88 0.04
CA PHE A 141 -11.84 -0.67 -0.78
C PHE A 141 -10.59 -1.27 -0.13
N ASP A 142 -9.65 -1.67 -0.98
CA ASP A 142 -8.31 -2.06 -0.58
C ASP A 142 -7.44 -0.81 -0.36
N GLY A 143 -6.83 -0.70 0.82
CA GLY A 143 -6.03 0.46 1.20
C GLY A 143 -4.64 0.52 0.57
N GLY A 144 -4.25 -0.47 -0.22
CA GLY A 144 -2.90 -0.53 -0.80
C GLY A 144 -2.63 0.53 -1.87
N LEU A 145 -3.68 1.00 -2.57
CA LEU A 145 -3.62 2.11 -3.50
C LEU A 145 -4.73 3.12 -3.20
N MET A 146 -4.36 4.39 -3.02
CA MET A 146 -5.32 5.48 -2.82
C MET A 146 -4.91 6.71 -3.62
N VAL A 147 -5.88 7.37 -4.26
CA VAL A 147 -5.77 8.71 -4.85
C VAL A 147 -6.54 9.67 -3.95
N ILE A 148 -5.87 10.69 -3.43
CA ILE A 148 -6.43 11.57 -2.39
C ILE A 148 -6.25 13.02 -2.84
N SER A 149 -7.35 13.77 -2.96
CA SER A 149 -7.29 15.19 -3.27
C SER A 149 -6.97 16.04 -2.05
N LYS A 150 -6.55 17.28 -2.28
CA LYS A 150 -6.32 18.32 -1.27
C LYS A 150 -7.47 18.46 -0.27
N LYS A 151 -8.69 18.15 -0.66
CA LYS A 151 -9.89 18.21 0.20
C LYS A 151 -9.69 17.41 1.49
N TYR A 152 -9.06 16.25 1.40
CA TYR A 152 -8.83 15.36 2.54
C TYR A 152 -7.43 15.46 3.13
N LEU A 153 -6.48 16.14 2.49
CA LEU A 153 -5.12 16.31 2.98
C LEU A 153 -5.05 17.44 4.01
N ASN A 154 -5.50 17.15 5.23
CA ASN A 154 -5.57 18.13 6.32
C ASN A 154 -5.65 17.46 7.71
N LYS A 155 -5.38 18.26 8.74
CA LYS A 155 -5.40 17.83 10.15
C LYS A 155 -6.76 17.29 10.60
N SER A 156 -7.86 17.82 10.08
CA SER A 156 -9.22 17.37 10.46
C SER A 156 -9.48 15.93 10.01
N THR A 157 -9.10 15.58 8.77
CA THR A 157 -9.20 14.21 8.27
C THR A 157 -8.39 13.26 9.13
N ARG A 158 -7.11 13.58 9.38
CA ARG A 158 -6.26 12.78 10.27
C ARG A 158 -6.88 12.60 11.65
N GLN A 159 -7.34 13.69 12.27
CA GLN A 159 -7.94 13.63 13.58
C GLN A 159 -9.20 12.74 13.63
N SER A 160 -10.07 12.85 12.61
CA SER A 160 -11.26 11.98 12.51
C SER A 160 -10.88 10.51 12.42
N LEU A 161 -9.85 10.16 11.64
CA LEU A 161 -9.35 8.77 11.55
C LEU A 161 -8.82 8.26 12.90
N ILE A 162 -8.10 9.09 13.64
CA ILE A 162 -7.62 8.78 15.00
C ILE A 162 -8.82 8.54 15.95
N GLU A 163 -9.83 9.41 15.93
CA GLU A 163 -11.01 9.23 16.78
C GLU A 163 -11.79 7.95 16.44
N ILE A 164 -11.92 7.61 15.16
CA ILE A 164 -12.52 6.32 14.74
C ILE A 164 -11.66 5.16 15.23
N SER A 165 -10.32 5.25 15.13
CA SER A 165 -9.42 4.17 15.55
C SER A 165 -9.52 3.84 17.04
N LYS A 166 -9.95 4.80 17.88
CA LYS A 166 -10.14 4.62 19.33
C LYS A 166 -11.48 3.98 19.71
N GLN A 167 -12.45 3.90 18.81
CA GLN A 167 -13.81 3.44 19.14
C GLN A 167 -13.89 1.95 19.48
N LYS A 168 -13.01 1.13 18.93
CA LYS A 168 -12.96 -0.32 19.15
C LYS A 168 -11.59 -0.89 18.76
N LYS A 169 -11.37 -2.18 19.01
CA LYS A 169 -10.20 -2.89 18.46
C LYS A 169 -10.42 -3.16 16.98
N TRP A 170 -9.51 -2.65 16.16
CA TRP A 170 -9.53 -2.83 14.71
C TRP A 170 -8.52 -3.91 14.28
N THR A 171 -8.79 -4.58 13.19
CA THR A 171 -7.85 -5.55 12.61
C THR A 171 -6.66 -4.86 11.96
N SER A 172 -6.88 -3.67 11.37
CA SER A 172 -5.86 -2.84 10.72
C SER A 172 -6.38 -1.41 10.54
N ASP A 173 -5.63 -0.55 9.86
CA ASP A 173 -6.03 0.80 9.45
C ASP A 173 -7.11 0.82 8.35
N GLU A 174 -7.13 -0.20 7.50
CA GLU A 174 -8.05 -0.28 6.35
C GLU A 174 -9.53 -0.23 6.75
N PRO A 175 -10.03 -0.98 7.76
CA PRO A 175 -11.41 -0.83 8.23
C PRO A 175 -11.72 0.56 8.77
N VAL A 176 -10.73 1.26 9.37
CA VAL A 176 -10.89 2.64 9.84
C VAL A 176 -11.06 3.60 8.67
N LEU A 177 -10.22 3.45 7.64
CA LEU A 177 -10.31 4.22 6.39
C LEU A 177 -11.67 3.98 5.70
N ASN A 178 -12.10 2.73 5.59
CA ASN A 178 -13.40 2.35 5.02
C ASN A 178 -14.60 2.86 5.83
N THR A 179 -14.43 3.08 7.13
CA THR A 179 -15.46 3.72 7.98
C THR A 179 -15.56 5.23 7.71
N TYR A 180 -14.43 5.87 7.45
CA TYR A 180 -14.37 7.32 7.21
C TYR A 180 -14.77 7.70 5.78
N PHE A 181 -14.21 7.00 4.78
CA PHE A 181 -14.46 7.28 3.36
C PHE A 181 -15.66 6.48 2.85
N ASN A 182 -16.79 7.14 2.65
CA ASN A 182 -18.05 6.54 2.16
C ASN A 182 -18.40 6.91 0.73
N ASN A 183 -17.77 7.93 0.16
CA ASN A 183 -17.94 8.35 -1.24
C ASN A 183 -16.63 8.08 -2.01
N ILE A 184 -16.53 6.91 -2.58
CA ILE A 184 -15.32 6.39 -3.20
C ILE A 184 -15.45 6.44 -4.72
N HIS A 185 -14.49 7.05 -5.39
CA HIS A 185 -14.28 6.89 -6.82
C HIS A 185 -13.58 5.55 -7.07
N TRP A 186 -14.25 4.63 -7.75
CA TRP A 186 -13.72 3.30 -8.01
C TRP A 186 -12.73 3.32 -9.16
N LEU A 187 -11.45 3.14 -8.82
CA LEU A 187 -10.37 3.00 -9.79
C LEU A 187 -10.47 1.65 -10.51
N PRO A 188 -10.06 1.58 -11.78
CA PRO A 188 -9.94 0.31 -12.51
C PRO A 188 -9.11 -0.74 -11.77
N LYS A 189 -9.59 -1.97 -11.72
CA LYS A 189 -8.96 -3.09 -11.00
C LYS A 189 -7.50 -3.34 -11.38
N LYS A 190 -7.11 -3.01 -12.62
CA LYS A 190 -5.72 -3.12 -13.09
C LYS A 190 -4.70 -2.40 -12.22
N TYR A 191 -5.12 -1.36 -11.48
CA TYR A 191 -4.23 -0.56 -10.65
C TYR A 191 -3.95 -1.16 -9.27
N ASN A 192 -4.72 -2.16 -8.84
CA ASN A 192 -4.40 -2.93 -7.64
C ASN A 192 -4.96 -4.35 -7.75
N VAL A 193 -4.24 -5.20 -8.49
CA VAL A 193 -4.53 -6.63 -8.58
C VAL A 193 -3.79 -7.33 -7.46
N LEU A 194 -4.52 -8.00 -6.60
CA LEU A 194 -3.93 -8.76 -5.51
C LEU A 194 -3.40 -10.11 -6.02
N THR A 195 -2.32 -10.61 -5.44
CA THR A 195 -1.77 -11.92 -5.83
C THR A 195 -2.78 -13.06 -5.65
N SER A 196 -3.73 -12.94 -4.74
CA SER A 196 -4.85 -13.89 -4.56
C SER A 196 -5.83 -13.91 -5.75
N GLU A 197 -5.88 -12.82 -6.55
CA GLU A 197 -6.77 -12.69 -7.71
C GLU A 197 -6.03 -12.86 -9.05
N PHE A 198 -4.71 -13.02 -9.02
CA PHE A 198 -3.85 -12.96 -10.22
C PHE A 198 -4.30 -13.91 -11.35
N ASN A 199 -4.88 -15.08 -11.01
CA ASN A 199 -5.35 -16.03 -12.01
C ASN A 199 -6.49 -15.51 -12.90
N ASN A 200 -7.19 -14.47 -12.44
CA ASN A 200 -8.27 -13.85 -13.19
C ASN A 200 -7.78 -12.82 -14.22
N PHE A 201 -6.46 -12.57 -14.25
CA PHE A 201 -5.86 -11.53 -15.08
C PHE A 201 -4.71 -12.08 -15.91
N LYS A 202 -4.56 -11.56 -17.12
CA LYS A 202 -3.31 -11.69 -17.87
C LYS A 202 -2.34 -10.60 -17.40
N LEU A 203 -1.05 -10.92 -17.27
CA LEU A 203 -0.03 -9.97 -16.78
C LEU A 203 0.00 -8.65 -17.57
N GLU A 204 -0.25 -8.72 -18.88
CA GLU A 204 -0.34 -7.56 -19.78
C GLU A 204 -1.47 -6.57 -19.43
N ASN A 205 -2.48 -7.04 -18.72
CA ASN A 205 -3.63 -6.24 -18.27
C ASN A 205 -3.49 -5.74 -16.81
N ILE A 206 -2.35 -5.98 -16.17
CA ILE A 206 -2.05 -5.55 -14.81
C ILE A 206 -1.15 -4.33 -14.88
N ALA A 207 -1.58 -3.22 -14.28
CA ALA A 207 -0.73 -2.05 -14.09
C ALA A 207 0.08 -2.15 -12.79
N ILE A 208 -0.56 -2.61 -11.71
CA ILE A 208 0.07 -2.81 -10.42
C ILE A 208 -0.41 -4.14 -9.82
N LEU A 209 0.55 -4.96 -9.38
CA LEU A 209 0.33 -6.22 -8.65
C LEU A 209 0.76 -6.04 -7.20
N GLN A 210 -0.13 -6.35 -6.25
CA GLN A 210 0.16 -6.31 -4.81
C GLN A 210 0.32 -7.71 -4.22
N TYR A 211 1.38 -7.93 -3.47
CA TYR A 211 1.67 -9.17 -2.75
C TYR A 211 1.00 -9.17 -1.37
N VAL A 212 -0.20 -9.74 -1.29
CA VAL A 212 -0.98 -9.78 -0.05
C VAL A 212 -0.47 -10.79 0.97
N GLY A 213 -0.89 -10.62 2.22
CA GLY A 213 -0.59 -11.51 3.34
C GLY A 213 0.77 -11.27 3.99
N SER A 214 1.05 -12.01 5.06
CA SER A 214 2.26 -11.88 5.87
C SER A 214 3.50 -12.46 5.18
N ASN A 215 3.30 -13.39 4.27
CA ASN A 215 4.36 -14.07 3.56
C ASN A 215 4.74 -13.25 2.31
N LYS A 216 5.87 -12.56 2.38
CA LYS A 216 6.33 -11.73 1.27
C LYS A 216 7.43 -12.43 0.46
N PRO A 217 7.52 -12.18 -0.86
CA PRO A 217 8.46 -12.88 -1.74
C PRO A 217 9.94 -12.67 -1.38
N TRP A 218 10.26 -11.73 -0.52
CA TRP A 218 11.61 -11.46 -0.04
C TRP A 218 11.96 -12.08 1.31
N ASN A 219 10.98 -12.66 2.01
CA ASN A 219 11.24 -13.34 3.29
C ASN A 219 11.65 -14.79 3.01
N SER A 220 12.87 -15.14 3.02
CA SER A 220 13.56 -16.43 2.89
C SER A 220 12.82 -17.79 2.64
N LYS A 221 13.57 -18.84 2.33
CA LYS A 221 13.21 -20.21 1.88
C LYS A 221 12.06 -20.95 2.62
N LYS A 222 11.74 -20.63 3.86
CA LYS A 222 10.60 -21.21 4.62
C LYS A 222 9.23 -20.80 4.08
N LEU A 223 9.18 -19.82 3.23
CA LEU A 223 7.98 -19.24 2.65
C LEU A 223 7.38 -20.07 1.53
N ILE A 224 8.19 -20.79 0.80
CA ILE A 224 7.72 -21.62 -0.31
C ILE A 224 6.75 -22.69 0.21
N GLU A 225 7.01 -23.23 1.39
CA GLU A 225 6.19 -24.30 2.00
C GLU A 225 4.88 -23.78 2.63
N ASN A 226 4.86 -22.57 3.21
CA ASN A 226 3.67 -22.02 3.88
C ASN A 226 2.82 -21.10 2.98
N PHE A 227 3.40 -20.57 1.90
CA PHE A 227 2.69 -19.74 0.94
C PHE A 227 1.71 -20.57 0.10
N ASP A 228 2.09 -21.81 -0.20
CA ASP A 228 1.23 -22.78 -0.85
C ASP A 228 -0.03 -23.06 0.00
N ASP A 229 0.09 -23.17 1.33
CA ASP A 229 -1.03 -23.46 2.21
C ASP A 229 -2.07 -22.33 2.31
N PHE A 230 -1.68 -21.08 2.23
CA PHE A 230 -2.60 -19.94 2.40
C PHE A 230 -3.24 -19.49 1.07
N ILE A 231 -2.47 -19.41 -0.03
CA ILE A 231 -2.99 -19.00 -1.33
C ILE A 231 -3.64 -20.15 -2.09
N PHE A 232 -3.16 -21.39 -1.93
CA PHE A 232 -3.69 -22.56 -2.62
C PHE A 232 -4.99 -23.11 -2.04
N LYS A 233 -5.26 -22.95 -0.75
CA LYS A 233 -6.54 -23.37 -0.15
C LYS A 233 -7.70 -22.49 -0.57
N THR A 234 -7.44 -21.29 -1.08
CA THR A 234 -8.50 -20.35 -1.42
C THR A 234 -8.86 -20.29 -2.90
N GLN A 235 -7.96 -20.53 -3.85
CA GLN A 235 -8.31 -20.51 -5.30
C GLN A 235 -7.17 -21.02 -6.20
N GLY A 236 -7.32 -22.12 -6.90
CA GLY A 236 -6.65 -22.71 -8.04
C GLY A 236 -5.41 -21.98 -8.62
N GLY A 237 -4.29 -22.07 -7.96
CA GLY A 237 -3.19 -21.27 -7.91
C GLY A 237 -2.22 -21.09 -9.05
N LEU A 238 -1.62 -19.95 -9.03
CA LEU A 238 -0.28 -19.77 -9.54
C LEU A 238 0.69 -20.39 -8.54
N SER A 239 1.62 -21.20 -9.04
CA SER A 239 2.70 -21.69 -8.18
C SER A 239 3.44 -20.48 -7.58
N VAL A 240 3.78 -20.55 -6.32
CA VAL A 240 4.67 -19.60 -5.61
C VAL A 240 5.90 -19.29 -6.47
N VAL A 241 6.41 -20.27 -7.19
CA VAL A 241 7.52 -20.15 -8.14
C VAL A 241 7.23 -19.10 -9.22
N LYS A 242 6.01 -19.00 -9.77
CA LYS A 242 5.69 -18.01 -10.80
C LYS A 242 5.63 -16.59 -10.22
N LEU A 243 5.02 -16.41 -9.05
CA LEU A 243 4.99 -15.11 -8.33
C LEU A 243 6.39 -14.68 -7.91
N GLN A 244 7.22 -15.62 -7.43
CA GLN A 244 8.61 -15.37 -7.09
C GLN A 244 9.44 -14.99 -8.32
N ASN A 245 9.22 -15.67 -9.46
CA ASN A 245 9.90 -15.34 -10.70
C ASN A 245 9.50 -13.96 -11.22
N ILE A 246 8.21 -13.61 -11.14
CA ILE A 246 7.73 -12.25 -11.45
C ILE A 246 8.42 -11.21 -10.57
N PHE A 247 8.50 -11.45 -9.25
CA PHE A 247 9.18 -10.56 -8.32
C PHE A 247 10.68 -10.43 -8.63
N ASN A 248 11.34 -11.51 -8.99
CA ASN A 248 12.78 -11.51 -9.27
C ASN A 248 13.12 -10.89 -10.64
N SER A 249 12.18 -10.87 -11.59
CA SER A 249 12.39 -10.30 -12.94
C SER A 249 12.44 -8.78 -12.99
N VAL A 250 12.10 -8.12 -11.93
CA VAL A 250 12.17 -6.68 -11.71
C VAL A 250 13.37 -6.35 -10.81
#